data_ef42bbd01a7305a14db4e049efbcff08
#
_entry.id   ef42bbd01a7305a14db4e049efbcff08
#
_cell.length_a   1.000
_cell.length_b   1.000
_cell.length_c   1.000
_cell.angle_alpha   90.00
_cell.angle_beta   90.00
_cell.angle_gamma   90.00
#
_symmetry.space_group_name_H-M   'P 1'
#
loop_
_entity.id
_entity.type
_entity.pdbx_description
1 polymer ?
#
loop_
_entity_poly.entity_id
_entity_poly.type
_entity_poly.pdbx_seq_one_letter_code
_entity_poly.pdbx_strand_id
1 'polypeptide(L)'
;MNIGCEDLIDVLVFLKNSAFTKFRQLVDITAVDYPEQNQRFKLIYLLLSHEFNSRIILSYSINENEVIPSITEIFPSANWMEREVFDMYGIKFKDHPDLRRILTDYNFKGHPLRKDFPLTGHSEVRYNEESKKVIYEPVKLEQNYRNFDYESPWEGTKYI
;
A
#
# COMPACT_ATOMS: atom_id res chain seq x y z
N MET A 1 3.77 15.09 7.88
CA MET A 1 5.16 15.21 8.38
C MET A 1 5.99 14.17 7.64
N ASN A 2 7.10 14.56 7.02
CA ASN A 2 8.02 13.63 6.37
C ASN A 2 9.11 13.24 7.35
N ILE A 3 9.44 11.95 7.42
CA ILE A 3 10.38 11.38 8.41
C ILE A 3 11.50 10.65 7.67
N GLY A 4 12.70 10.59 8.26
CA GLY A 4 13.77 9.70 7.80
C GLY A 4 13.56 8.26 8.27
N CYS A 5 14.15 7.28 7.57
CA CYS A 5 14.00 5.86 7.93
C CYS A 5 14.51 5.54 9.33
N GLU A 6 15.63 6.16 9.69
CA GLU A 6 16.32 5.93 10.98
C GLU A 6 15.48 6.43 12.15
N ASP A 7 14.66 7.47 11.93
CA ASP A 7 13.87 8.12 12.97
C ASP A 7 12.46 7.54 13.14
N LEU A 8 12.01 6.66 12.22
CA LEU A 8 10.63 6.20 12.17
C LEU A 8 10.16 5.58 13.50
N ILE A 9 10.95 4.67 14.04
CA ILE A 9 10.61 3.95 15.28
C ILE A 9 10.57 4.93 16.46
N ASP A 10 11.58 5.77 16.59
CA ASP A 10 11.70 6.72 17.70
C ASP A 10 10.57 7.75 17.68
N VAL A 11 10.22 8.26 16.48
CA VAL A 11 9.10 9.18 16.30
C VAL A 11 7.77 8.51 16.67
N LEU A 12 7.54 7.27 16.25
CA LEU A 12 6.30 6.56 16.57
C LEU A 12 6.20 6.25 18.07
N VAL A 13 7.29 5.82 18.71
CA VAL A 13 7.36 5.60 20.15
C VAL A 13 7.11 6.90 20.92
N PHE A 14 7.72 8.00 20.49
CA PHE A 14 7.49 9.31 21.07
C PHE A 14 6.02 9.74 20.95
N LEU A 15 5.44 9.66 19.75
CA LEU A 15 4.06 10.06 19.50
C LEU A 15 3.05 9.24 20.30
N LYS A 16 3.31 7.94 20.48
CA LYS A 16 2.47 7.04 21.26
C LYS A 16 2.52 7.32 22.75
N ASN A 17 3.71 7.55 23.31
CA ASN A 17 3.95 7.58 24.75
C ASN A 17 3.96 8.98 25.35
N SER A 18 4.21 10.02 24.57
CA SER A 18 4.25 11.40 25.05
C SER A 18 2.92 11.83 25.65
N ALA A 19 2.97 12.47 26.81
CA ALA A 19 1.80 13.01 27.51
C ALA A 19 1.06 14.08 26.69
N PHE A 20 1.74 14.74 25.77
CA PHE A 20 1.21 15.83 24.95
C PHE A 20 0.58 15.38 23.64
N THR A 21 0.84 14.15 23.20
CA THR A 21 0.39 13.66 21.88
C THR A 21 -0.54 12.46 21.98
N LYS A 22 -0.16 11.43 22.72
CA LYS A 22 -0.95 10.21 23.02
C LYS A 22 -1.60 9.58 21.78
N PHE A 23 -0.85 9.46 20.67
CA PHE A 23 -1.30 8.77 19.47
C PHE A 23 -1.26 7.27 19.68
N ARG A 24 -2.24 6.73 20.40
CA ARG A 24 -2.30 5.33 20.82
C ARG A 24 -2.93 4.39 19.80
N GLN A 25 -3.61 4.93 18.81
CA GLN A 25 -4.22 4.13 17.75
C GLN A 25 -3.51 4.36 16.42
N LEU A 26 -3.06 3.27 15.83
CA LEU A 26 -2.73 3.20 14.42
C LEU A 26 -4.04 2.94 13.67
N VAL A 27 -4.43 3.87 12.81
CA VAL A 27 -5.66 3.78 12.03
C VAL A 27 -5.41 2.96 10.78
N ASP A 28 -4.32 3.27 10.05
CA ASP A 28 -4.00 2.60 8.81
C ASP A 28 -2.53 2.78 8.43
N ILE A 29 -2.03 1.85 7.59
CA ILE A 29 -0.76 1.96 6.87
C ILE A 29 -1.05 1.71 5.41
N THR A 30 -0.69 2.65 4.55
CA THR A 30 -0.85 2.51 3.11
C THR A 30 0.38 3.05 2.36
N ALA A 31 0.45 2.78 1.07
CA ALA A 31 1.52 3.29 0.23
C ALA A 31 0.98 3.92 -1.06
N VAL A 32 1.78 4.78 -1.66
CA VAL A 32 1.52 5.37 -2.98
C VAL A 32 2.73 5.13 -3.85
N ASP A 33 2.48 4.69 -5.08
CA ASP A 33 3.50 4.43 -6.09
C ASP A 33 3.69 5.66 -7.00
N TYR A 34 4.92 6.18 -7.07
CA TYR A 34 5.35 7.26 -7.94
C TYR A 34 6.49 6.77 -8.85
N PRO A 35 6.20 6.07 -9.96
CA PRO A 35 7.21 5.41 -10.77
C PRO A 35 8.25 6.35 -11.38
N GLU A 36 7.93 7.63 -11.51
CA GLU A 36 8.82 8.66 -12.06
C GLU A 36 9.81 9.23 -11.04
N GLN A 37 9.63 8.93 -9.74
CA GLN A 37 10.49 9.46 -8.68
C GLN A 37 11.59 8.47 -8.31
N ASN A 38 12.77 8.98 -7.92
CA ASN A 38 13.86 8.15 -7.41
C ASN A 38 13.44 7.34 -6.18
N GLN A 39 12.73 7.99 -5.25
CA GLN A 39 12.05 7.33 -4.13
C GLN A 39 10.64 6.95 -4.58
N ARG A 40 10.55 5.79 -5.19
CA ARG A 40 9.34 5.32 -5.88
C ARG A 40 8.12 5.24 -4.98
N PHE A 41 8.26 4.72 -3.77
CA PHE A 41 7.12 4.52 -2.89
C PHE A 41 7.09 5.55 -1.77
N LYS A 42 5.89 6.05 -1.49
CA LYS A 42 5.61 6.88 -0.33
C LYS A 42 4.72 6.10 0.63
N LEU A 43 5.30 5.67 1.75
CA LEU A 43 4.58 5.00 2.81
C LEU A 43 3.90 6.03 3.72
N ILE A 44 2.68 5.74 4.14
CA ILE A 44 1.84 6.65 4.89
C ILE A 44 1.29 5.91 6.11
N TYR A 45 1.50 6.49 7.29
CA TYR A 45 0.97 6.02 8.56
C TYR A 45 -0.06 7.01 9.08
N LEU A 46 -1.25 6.53 9.40
CA LEU A 46 -2.33 7.31 9.94
C LEU A 46 -2.50 7.00 11.43
N LEU A 47 -2.28 8.00 12.27
CA LEU A 47 -2.39 7.85 13.71
C LEU A 47 -3.51 8.72 14.28
N LEU A 48 -4.14 8.22 15.33
CA LEU A 48 -5.22 8.89 16.05
C LEU A 48 -4.91 8.97 17.55
N SER A 49 -5.10 10.16 18.09
CA SER A 49 -5.18 10.42 19.52
C SER A 49 -6.63 10.61 19.92
N HIS A 50 -7.18 9.66 20.69
CA HIS A 50 -8.55 9.77 21.22
C HIS A 50 -8.67 10.86 22.27
N GLU A 51 -7.63 11.02 23.08
CA GLU A 51 -7.66 11.94 24.21
C GLU A 51 -7.69 13.41 23.76
N PHE A 52 -6.94 13.73 22.70
CA PHE A 52 -6.89 15.07 22.12
C PHE A 52 -7.74 15.23 20.87
N ASN A 53 -8.47 14.18 20.46
CA ASN A 53 -9.26 14.16 19.21
C ASN A 53 -8.48 14.69 18.00
N SER A 54 -7.21 14.30 17.90
CA SER A 54 -6.30 14.75 16.85
C SER A 54 -5.81 13.59 16.01
N ARG A 55 -5.55 13.88 14.74
CA ARG A 55 -5.01 12.92 13.76
C ARG A 55 -3.71 13.45 13.19
N ILE A 56 -2.78 12.56 12.93
CA ILE A 56 -1.53 12.89 12.28
C ILE A 56 -1.28 11.91 11.11
N ILE A 57 -0.77 12.44 10.03
CA ILE A 57 -0.29 11.69 8.89
C ILE A 57 1.23 11.79 8.87
N LEU A 58 1.89 10.65 9.06
CA LEU A 58 3.32 10.54 8.86
C LEU A 58 3.57 9.97 7.48
N SER A 59 4.50 10.52 6.74
CA SER A 59 4.87 10.01 5.43
C SER A 59 6.36 9.81 5.32
N TYR A 60 6.74 8.72 4.67
CA TYR A 60 8.10 8.31 4.44
C TYR A 60 8.26 7.85 3.00
N SER A 61 9.24 8.39 2.29
CA SER A 61 9.53 8.02 0.90
C SER A 61 10.71 7.06 0.84
N ILE A 62 10.56 6.00 0.06
CA ILE A 62 11.51 4.89 -0.01
C ILE A 62 11.84 4.51 -1.45
N ASN A 63 13.02 3.94 -1.63
CA ASN A 63 13.42 3.31 -2.87
C ASN A 63 12.78 1.92 -3.02
N GLU A 64 12.68 1.41 -4.22
CA GLU A 64 12.00 0.14 -4.53
C GLU A 64 12.57 -1.06 -3.76
N ASN A 65 13.88 -1.10 -3.52
CA ASN A 65 14.54 -2.22 -2.85
C ASN A 65 14.83 -1.96 -1.35
N GLU A 66 14.37 -0.85 -0.84
CA GLU A 66 14.59 -0.49 0.56
C GLU A 66 13.70 -1.34 1.48
N VAL A 67 14.28 -1.73 2.61
CA VAL A 67 13.59 -2.51 3.64
C VAL A 67 13.34 -1.62 4.85
N ILE A 68 12.09 -1.57 5.30
CA ILE A 68 11.64 -0.68 6.37
C ILE A 68 11.53 -1.48 7.67
N PRO A 69 11.86 -0.93 8.83
CA PRO A 69 11.59 -1.61 10.10
C PRO A 69 10.09 -1.78 10.32
N SER A 70 9.68 -2.97 10.75
CA SER A 70 8.30 -3.24 11.16
C SER A 70 7.96 -2.48 12.43
N ILE A 71 6.72 -2.01 12.53
CA ILE A 71 6.19 -1.33 13.71
C ILE A 71 5.23 -2.20 14.53
N THR A 72 5.20 -3.50 14.28
CA THR A 72 4.31 -4.45 14.95
C THR A 72 4.52 -4.51 16.47
N GLU A 73 5.73 -4.29 16.96
CA GLU A 73 6.03 -4.19 18.39
C GLU A 73 5.42 -2.94 19.04
N ILE A 74 5.31 -1.85 18.27
CA ILE A 74 4.73 -0.60 18.76
C ILE A 74 3.21 -0.67 18.65
N PHE A 75 2.69 -1.07 17.48
CA PHE A 75 1.27 -1.19 17.19
C PHE A 75 0.95 -2.58 16.66
N PRO A 76 0.38 -3.49 17.47
CA PRO A 76 0.04 -4.85 17.02
C PRO A 76 -0.89 -4.91 15.80
N SER A 77 -1.74 -3.89 15.60
CA SER A 77 -2.60 -3.76 14.41
C SER A 77 -1.81 -3.62 13.10
N ALA A 78 -0.56 -3.15 13.17
CA ALA A 78 0.32 -3.01 12.02
C ALA A 78 0.59 -4.34 11.30
N ASN A 79 0.51 -5.47 12.01
CA ASN A 79 0.78 -6.79 11.43
C ASN A 79 0.03 -7.03 10.12
N TRP A 80 -1.26 -6.78 10.10
CA TRP A 80 -2.09 -7.01 8.92
C TRP A 80 -1.91 -5.90 7.86
N MET A 81 -1.76 -4.66 8.30
CA MET A 81 -1.59 -3.51 7.42
C MET A 81 -0.24 -3.56 6.67
N GLU A 82 0.84 -3.96 7.35
CA GLU A 82 2.14 -4.16 6.72
C GLU A 82 2.13 -5.31 5.71
N ARG A 83 1.41 -6.40 6.01
CA ARG A 83 1.20 -7.50 5.06
C ARG A 83 0.41 -7.05 3.83
N GLU A 84 -0.59 -6.20 4.00
CA GLU A 84 -1.35 -5.61 2.88
C GLU A 84 -0.43 -4.75 2.01
N VAL A 85 0.36 -3.87 2.60
CA VAL A 85 1.34 -3.04 1.87
C VAL A 85 2.37 -3.92 1.15
N PHE A 86 2.86 -4.96 1.80
CA PHE A 86 3.75 -5.93 1.16
C PHE A 86 3.07 -6.63 -0.01
N ASP A 87 1.84 -7.09 0.14
CA ASP A 87 1.12 -7.81 -0.90
C ASP A 87 0.82 -6.92 -2.12
N MET A 88 0.36 -5.70 -1.87
CA MET A 88 -0.10 -4.77 -2.91
C MET A 88 1.03 -4.03 -3.63
N TYR A 89 2.11 -3.68 -2.92
CA TYR A 89 3.21 -2.86 -3.46
C TYR A 89 4.56 -3.57 -3.50
N GLY A 90 4.74 -4.66 -2.73
CA GLY A 90 6.01 -5.39 -2.62
C GLY A 90 7.03 -4.75 -1.67
N ILE A 91 6.60 -3.83 -0.81
CA ILE A 91 7.45 -3.19 0.19
C ILE A 91 7.75 -4.20 1.31
N LYS A 92 9.01 -4.38 1.66
CA LYS A 92 9.45 -5.35 2.64
C LYS A 92 9.63 -4.71 4.01
N PHE A 93 9.15 -5.40 5.05
CA PHE A 93 9.29 -4.98 6.44
C PHE A 93 10.27 -5.89 7.18
N LYS A 94 11.32 -5.29 7.74
CA LYS A 94 12.32 -5.98 8.55
C LYS A 94 11.72 -6.34 9.92
N ASP A 95 12.04 -7.52 10.41
CA ASP A 95 11.60 -8.03 11.72
C ASP A 95 10.07 -8.17 11.87
N HIS A 96 9.34 -8.24 10.74
CA HIS A 96 7.92 -8.57 10.76
C HIS A 96 7.73 -10.05 11.12
N PRO A 97 6.83 -10.40 12.06
CA PRO A 97 6.70 -11.77 12.56
C PRO A 97 6.22 -12.78 11.52
N ASP A 98 5.42 -12.35 10.53
CA ASP A 98 4.83 -13.24 9.51
C ASP A 98 4.50 -12.44 8.24
N LEU A 99 5.51 -12.08 7.45
CA LEU A 99 5.35 -11.30 6.22
C LEU A 99 4.96 -12.20 5.03
N ARG A 100 3.69 -12.51 4.91
CA ARG A 100 3.10 -13.28 3.80
C ARG A 100 1.95 -12.53 3.16
N ARG A 101 1.56 -12.91 1.94
CA ARG A 101 0.41 -12.33 1.25
C ARG A 101 -0.87 -12.49 2.06
N ILE A 102 -1.79 -11.53 1.93
CA ILE A 102 -3.05 -11.50 2.69
C ILE A 102 -4.28 -11.29 1.79
N LEU A 103 -4.17 -10.51 0.72
CA LEU A 103 -5.29 -10.18 -0.17
C LEU A 103 -5.25 -10.95 -1.49
N THR A 104 -4.06 -11.32 -1.97
CA THR A 104 -3.91 -12.09 -3.20
C THR A 104 -3.70 -13.56 -2.92
N ASP A 105 -3.93 -14.40 -3.94
CA ASP A 105 -3.67 -15.83 -3.87
C ASP A 105 -2.19 -16.14 -3.61
N TYR A 106 -1.90 -17.29 -3.00
CA TYR A 106 -0.51 -17.71 -2.69
C TYR A 106 0.40 -17.78 -3.92
N ASN A 107 -0.16 -18.10 -5.08
CA ASN A 107 0.57 -18.20 -6.34
C ASN A 107 0.49 -16.94 -7.20
N PHE A 108 -0.09 -15.88 -6.69
CA PHE A 108 -0.23 -14.61 -7.42
C PHE A 108 1.14 -14.00 -7.70
N LYS A 109 1.37 -13.60 -8.96
CA LYS A 109 2.65 -13.00 -9.39
C LYS A 109 2.48 -11.50 -9.57
N GLY A 110 3.37 -10.73 -8.92
CA GLY A 110 3.38 -9.27 -8.97
C GLY A 110 2.66 -8.61 -7.80
N HIS A 111 2.46 -7.31 -7.91
CA HIS A 111 1.89 -6.45 -6.88
C HIS A 111 0.85 -5.52 -7.51
N PRO A 112 -0.46 -5.77 -7.25
CA PRO A 112 -1.55 -5.18 -8.06
C PRO A 112 -1.69 -3.67 -7.99
N LEU A 113 -1.22 -3.02 -6.91
CA LEU A 113 -1.35 -1.57 -6.77
C LEU A 113 -0.14 -0.78 -7.29
N ARG A 114 0.88 -1.47 -7.80
CA ARG A 114 1.94 -0.80 -8.56
C ARG A 114 1.40 -0.25 -9.87
N LYS A 115 1.84 0.94 -10.27
CA LYS A 115 1.39 1.60 -11.51
C LYS A 115 1.82 0.87 -12.79
N ASP A 116 2.91 0.09 -12.70
CA ASP A 116 3.41 -0.75 -13.79
C ASP A 116 2.72 -2.12 -13.88
N PHE A 117 1.83 -2.45 -12.93
CA PHE A 117 1.03 -3.67 -13.00
C PHE A 117 -0.21 -3.46 -13.88
N PRO A 118 -0.49 -4.36 -14.84
CA PRO A 118 -1.63 -4.19 -15.75
C PRO A 118 -2.96 -4.26 -15.01
N LEU A 119 -3.90 -3.40 -15.37
CA LEU A 119 -5.21 -3.28 -14.72
C LEU A 119 -5.99 -4.59 -14.67
N THR A 120 -5.91 -5.42 -15.70
CA THR A 120 -6.56 -6.74 -15.75
C THR A 120 -5.78 -7.86 -15.10
N GLY A 121 -4.53 -7.60 -14.71
CA GLY A 121 -3.61 -8.67 -14.33
C GLY A 121 -3.16 -9.53 -15.52
N HIS A 122 -2.55 -10.66 -15.22
CA HIS A 122 -2.00 -11.60 -16.21
C HIS A 122 -2.85 -12.86 -16.36
N SER A 123 -3.62 -13.21 -15.34
CA SER A 123 -4.44 -14.42 -15.30
C SER A 123 -5.78 -14.12 -14.65
N GLU A 124 -6.78 -14.84 -15.10
CA GLU A 124 -8.12 -14.87 -14.52
C GLU A 124 -8.45 -16.25 -13.97
N VAL A 125 -9.38 -16.28 -13.04
CA VAL A 125 -9.78 -17.51 -12.35
C VAL A 125 -11.20 -17.83 -12.77
N ARG A 126 -11.41 -19.07 -13.25
CA ARG A 126 -12.70 -19.56 -13.67
C ARG A 126 -12.99 -20.94 -13.08
N TYR A 127 -14.26 -21.18 -12.73
CA TYR A 127 -14.71 -22.51 -12.40
C TYR A 127 -15.01 -23.30 -13.68
N ASN A 128 -14.38 -24.46 -13.84
CA ASN A 128 -14.63 -25.37 -14.95
C ASN A 128 -15.61 -26.45 -14.49
N GLU A 129 -16.78 -26.49 -15.11
CA GLU A 129 -17.85 -27.43 -14.75
C GLU A 129 -17.52 -28.87 -15.10
N GLU A 130 -16.79 -29.10 -16.19
CA GLU A 130 -16.42 -30.45 -16.62
C GLU A 130 -15.42 -31.10 -15.67
N SER A 131 -14.38 -30.36 -15.29
CA SER A 131 -13.37 -30.82 -14.35
C SER A 131 -13.77 -30.63 -12.88
N LYS A 132 -14.83 -29.89 -12.59
CA LYS A 132 -15.32 -29.49 -11.25
C LYS A 132 -14.21 -28.85 -10.40
N LYS A 133 -13.37 -28.04 -11.03
CA LYS A 133 -12.22 -27.38 -10.40
C LYS A 133 -12.12 -25.93 -10.82
N VAL A 134 -11.49 -25.15 -9.94
CA VAL A 134 -11.05 -23.79 -10.28
C VAL A 134 -9.78 -23.88 -11.12
N ILE A 135 -9.77 -23.22 -12.26
CA ILE A 135 -8.64 -23.18 -13.20
C ILE A 135 -8.19 -21.74 -13.41
N TYR A 136 -6.89 -21.59 -13.65
CA TYR A 136 -6.27 -20.32 -13.99
C TYR A 136 -6.05 -20.27 -15.50
N GLU A 137 -6.53 -19.22 -16.14
CA GLU A 137 -6.39 -18.99 -17.57
C GLU A 137 -5.72 -17.64 -17.82
N PRO A 138 -4.98 -17.47 -18.93
CA PRO A 138 -4.52 -16.14 -19.33
C PRO A 138 -5.71 -15.22 -19.57
N VAL A 139 -5.60 -13.96 -19.16
CA VAL A 139 -6.64 -12.95 -19.38
C VAL A 139 -6.91 -12.80 -20.87
N LYS A 140 -8.16 -12.98 -21.28
CA LYS A 140 -8.63 -12.79 -22.65
C LYS A 140 -9.84 -11.90 -22.65
N LEU A 141 -9.61 -10.61 -22.95
CA LEU A 141 -10.69 -9.62 -22.99
C LEU A 141 -11.49 -9.73 -24.29
N GLU A 142 -12.81 -9.78 -24.16
CA GLU A 142 -13.71 -9.72 -25.31
C GLU A 142 -13.79 -8.31 -25.91
N GLN A 143 -13.56 -7.30 -25.09
CA GLN A 143 -13.56 -5.90 -25.49
C GLN A 143 -12.25 -5.23 -25.13
N ASN A 144 -11.65 -4.50 -26.05
CA ASN A 144 -10.46 -3.68 -25.78
C ASN A 144 -10.77 -2.56 -24.79
N TYR A 145 -9.76 -2.16 -24.01
CA TYR A 145 -9.88 -0.96 -23.18
C TYR A 145 -10.21 0.25 -24.02
N ARG A 146 -11.17 1.01 -23.52
CA ARG A 146 -11.52 2.32 -24.08
C ARG A 146 -10.85 3.39 -23.25
N ASN A 147 -10.02 4.22 -23.90
CA ASN A 147 -9.57 5.45 -23.29
C ASN A 147 -10.70 6.47 -23.36
N PHE A 148 -11.13 6.92 -22.21
CA PHE A 148 -12.11 7.98 -22.11
C PHE A 148 -11.40 9.22 -21.58
N ASP A 149 -11.44 10.29 -22.35
CA ASP A 149 -10.95 11.59 -21.93
C ASP A 149 -12.11 12.33 -21.25
N TYR A 150 -11.93 12.63 -19.96
CA TYR A 150 -12.90 13.38 -19.16
C TYR A 150 -12.78 14.89 -19.35
N GLU A 151 -11.75 15.35 -20.06
CA GLU A 151 -11.58 16.77 -20.33
C GLU A 151 -12.59 17.20 -21.40
N SER A 152 -13.32 18.28 -21.10
CA SER A 152 -14.18 18.90 -22.09
C SER A 152 -13.30 19.58 -23.17
N PRO A 153 -13.49 19.27 -24.46
CA PRO A 153 -12.74 19.95 -25.53
C PRO A 153 -12.96 21.46 -25.57
N TRP A 154 -13.98 21.95 -24.87
CA TRP A 154 -14.31 23.38 -24.77
C TRP A 154 -13.65 24.08 -23.59
N GLU A 155 -13.21 23.32 -22.60
CA GLU A 155 -12.57 23.84 -21.37
C GLU A 155 -11.05 23.87 -21.49
N GLY A 156 -10.50 23.75 -22.70
CA GLY A 156 -9.07 23.59 -22.97
C GLY A 156 -8.15 24.35 -22.03
N THR A 157 -7.09 23.71 -21.61
CA THR A 157 -5.78 24.10 -20.98
C THR A 157 -5.56 25.57 -20.53
N LYS A 158 -6.60 26.30 -20.19
CA LYS A 158 -6.53 27.76 -19.92
C LYS A 158 -6.08 28.10 -18.51
N TYR A 159 -5.84 27.11 -17.67
CA TYR A 159 -5.50 27.34 -16.27
C TYR A 159 -4.24 26.57 -15.89
N ILE A 160 -3.13 26.95 -16.50
CA ILE A 160 -1.79 26.72 -15.98
C ILE A 160 -1.34 28.02 -15.30
#